data_8253d4247ba4b9df131236a990be9d36
#
_entry.id   8253d4247ba4b9df131236a990be9d36
#
_cell.length_a   1.000
_cell.length_b   1.000
_cell.length_c   1.000
_cell.angle_alpha   90.00
_cell.angle_beta   90.00
_cell.angle_gamma   90.00
#
_symmetry.space_group_name_H-M   'P 1'
#
loop_
_entity.id
_entity.type
_entity.pdbx_description
1 polymer ?
#
loop_
_entity_poly.entity_id
_entity_poly.type
_entity_poly.pdbx_seq_one_letter_code
_entity_poly.pdbx_strand_id
1 'polypeptide(L)'
;MSEKELDSSVNKYKEEYKSNNYVKQLQWDMAIGLQEVDNLKPSKYLEKLLEQNVEGNLTIKEVEKELREYYIEKENKNEINHNELECDFVSARIVELLDEDKFELSVDYLKYVHKYLFQDIYEFAGEFRKIDFSKHEKILNNDSVAYGDCNTLTKSLEYDIS
;
A
#
# COMPACT_ATOMS: atom_id res chain seq x y z
N MET A 1 -34.11 -14.69 -7.27
CA MET A 1 -33.37 -13.41 -7.32
C MET A 1 -32.69 -13.34 -8.69
N SER A 2 -33.00 -12.33 -9.48
CA SER A 2 -32.37 -12.18 -10.79
C SER A 2 -30.95 -11.63 -10.66
N GLU A 3 -30.09 -11.88 -11.67
CA GLU A 3 -28.71 -11.35 -11.69
C GLU A 3 -28.67 -9.82 -11.47
N LYS A 4 -29.65 -9.08 -11.98
CA LYS A 4 -29.78 -7.62 -11.77
C LYS A 4 -30.15 -7.22 -10.34
N GLU A 5 -30.92 -8.03 -9.64
CA GLU A 5 -31.26 -7.80 -8.22
C GLU A 5 -30.08 -8.09 -7.31
N LEU A 6 -29.28 -9.12 -7.64
CA LEU A 6 -28.04 -9.42 -6.95
C LEU A 6 -27.00 -8.32 -7.10
N ASP A 7 -26.83 -7.82 -8.33
CA ASP A 7 -25.87 -6.74 -8.65
C ASP A 7 -26.28 -5.41 -7.99
N SER A 8 -27.59 -5.10 -7.98
CA SER A 8 -28.13 -3.93 -7.27
C SER A 8 -27.93 -4.02 -5.75
N SER A 9 -28.12 -5.23 -5.16
CA SER A 9 -27.91 -5.45 -3.75
C SER A 9 -26.43 -5.34 -3.36
N VAL A 10 -25.54 -5.92 -4.17
CA VAL A 10 -24.09 -5.85 -3.96
C VAL A 10 -23.60 -4.40 -4.07
N ASN A 11 -24.09 -3.62 -5.02
CA ASN A 11 -23.72 -2.22 -5.17
C ASN A 11 -24.24 -1.36 -4.00
N LYS A 12 -25.46 -1.63 -3.52
CA LYS A 12 -26.01 -0.96 -2.33
C LYS A 12 -25.17 -1.28 -1.07
N TYR A 13 -24.78 -2.54 -0.89
CA TYR A 13 -23.87 -2.94 0.20
C TYR A 13 -22.50 -2.26 0.08
N LYS A 14 -21.95 -2.14 -1.13
CA LYS A 14 -20.68 -1.42 -1.38
C LYS A 14 -20.79 0.05 -1.02
N GLU A 15 -21.91 0.72 -1.34
CA GLU A 15 -22.10 2.14 -1.01
C GLU A 15 -22.31 2.36 0.50
N GLU A 16 -23.13 1.55 1.15
CA GLU A 16 -23.30 1.60 2.61
C GLU A 16 -22.00 1.30 3.34
N TYR A 17 -21.22 0.37 2.80
CA TYR A 17 -19.92 0.00 3.37
C TYR A 17 -18.90 1.12 3.20
N LYS A 18 -18.83 1.81 2.06
CA LYS A 18 -17.94 2.97 1.81
C LYS A 18 -18.25 4.18 2.69
N SER A 19 -19.46 4.34 3.19
CA SER A 19 -19.86 5.47 4.04
C SER A 19 -19.59 5.27 5.54
N ASN A 20 -19.09 4.11 5.96
CA ASN A 20 -18.97 3.77 7.38
C ASN A 20 -17.53 3.91 7.88
N ASN A 21 -17.36 4.54 9.03
CA ASN A 21 -16.07 4.65 9.74
C ASN A 21 -15.39 3.29 9.95
N TYR A 22 -16.17 2.23 10.07
CA TYR A 22 -15.68 0.85 10.17
C TYR A 22 -14.89 0.41 8.94
N VAL A 23 -15.30 0.81 7.75
CA VAL A 23 -14.57 0.45 6.52
C VAL A 23 -13.24 1.18 6.43
N LYS A 24 -13.25 2.47 6.76
CA LYS A 24 -11.99 3.23 6.83
C LYS A 24 -11.03 2.63 7.85
N GLN A 25 -11.55 2.21 9.00
CA GLN A 25 -10.73 1.52 9.99
C GLN A 25 -10.14 0.23 9.43
N LEU A 26 -10.96 -0.61 8.76
CA LEU A 26 -10.47 -1.83 8.12
C LEU A 26 -9.41 -1.57 7.05
N GLN A 27 -9.57 -0.52 6.24
CA GLN A 27 -8.57 -0.13 5.24
C GLN A 27 -7.23 0.20 5.89
N TRP A 28 -7.24 0.96 6.98
CA TRP A 28 -6.06 1.28 7.75
C TRP A 28 -5.44 0.04 8.41
N ASP A 29 -6.25 -0.83 9.02
CA ASP A 29 -5.78 -2.06 9.65
C ASP A 29 -5.11 -2.98 8.60
N MET A 30 -5.68 -3.08 7.40
CA MET A 30 -5.09 -3.82 6.29
C MET A 30 -3.78 -3.18 5.82
N ALA A 31 -3.75 -1.86 5.62
CA ALA A 31 -2.58 -1.14 5.14
C ALA A 31 -1.41 -1.27 6.11
N ILE A 32 -1.63 -1.07 7.40
CA ILE A 32 -0.61 -1.21 8.45
C ILE A 32 -0.21 -2.69 8.60
N GLY A 33 -1.17 -3.62 8.58
CA GLY A 33 -0.89 -5.05 8.68
C GLY A 33 0.02 -5.55 7.55
N LEU A 34 -0.09 -5.00 6.34
CA LEU A 34 0.83 -5.30 5.24
C LEU A 34 2.26 -4.82 5.53
N GLN A 35 2.43 -3.67 6.19
CA GLN A 35 3.75 -3.17 6.59
C GLN A 35 4.37 -3.98 7.74
N GLU A 36 3.53 -4.50 8.64
CA GLU A 36 4.00 -5.33 9.76
C GLU A 36 4.66 -6.63 9.30
N VAL A 37 4.33 -7.15 8.11
CA VAL A 37 5.00 -8.33 7.52
C VAL A 37 6.50 -8.08 7.36
N ASP A 38 6.90 -6.85 7.06
CA ASP A 38 8.30 -6.41 6.94
C ASP A 38 8.85 -5.80 8.24
N ASN A 39 8.15 -6.01 9.38
CA ASN A 39 8.47 -5.44 10.69
C ASN A 39 8.47 -3.90 10.74
N LEU A 40 7.76 -3.26 9.84
CA LEU A 40 7.54 -1.81 9.87
C LEU A 40 6.38 -1.48 10.82
N LYS A 41 6.47 -0.35 11.48
CA LYS A 41 5.43 0.14 12.40
C LYS A 41 5.12 1.59 12.13
N PRO A 42 3.84 2.00 12.26
CA PRO A 42 3.45 3.38 12.08
C PRO A 42 4.06 4.27 13.17
N SER A 43 4.30 5.52 12.82
CA SER A 43 4.63 6.54 13.80
C SER A 43 3.40 6.87 14.68
N LYS A 44 3.65 7.36 15.88
CA LYS A 44 2.58 7.90 16.74
C LYS A 44 1.85 9.10 16.10
N TYR A 45 2.48 9.74 15.12
CA TYR A 45 1.86 10.84 14.39
C TYR A 45 0.83 10.30 13.39
N LEU A 46 1.17 9.25 12.64
CA LEU A 46 0.21 8.59 11.76
C LEU A 46 -0.98 8.03 12.54
N GLU A 47 -0.77 7.43 13.72
CA GLU A 47 -1.86 6.91 14.54
C GLU A 47 -2.91 8.00 14.84
N LYS A 48 -2.48 9.23 15.13
CA LYS A 48 -3.38 10.37 15.35
C LYS A 48 -4.10 10.83 14.07
N LEU A 49 -3.39 10.87 12.96
CA LEU A 49 -3.98 11.25 11.66
C LEU A 49 -5.00 10.21 11.17
N LEU A 50 -4.71 8.93 11.40
CA LEU A 50 -5.61 7.82 11.11
C LEU A 50 -6.95 7.98 11.86
N GLU A 51 -6.91 8.25 13.16
CA GLU A 51 -8.11 8.50 13.96
C GLU A 51 -8.94 9.64 13.35
N GLN A 52 -8.30 10.75 12.99
CA GLN A 52 -8.95 11.89 12.34
C GLN A 52 -9.56 11.55 10.97
N ASN A 53 -8.88 10.70 10.19
CA ASN A 53 -9.38 10.25 8.91
C ASN A 53 -10.57 9.29 9.07
N VAL A 54 -10.52 8.36 10.01
CA VAL A 54 -11.62 7.44 10.33
C VAL A 54 -12.86 8.21 10.80
N GLU A 55 -12.68 9.23 11.64
CA GLU A 55 -13.76 10.11 12.11
C GLU A 55 -14.32 11.03 11.02
N GLY A 56 -13.63 11.14 9.87
CA GLY A 56 -14.03 12.00 8.77
C GLY A 56 -13.61 13.47 8.92
N ASN A 57 -12.75 13.78 9.89
CA ASN A 57 -12.21 15.12 10.11
C ASN A 57 -11.10 15.48 9.12
N LEU A 58 -10.39 14.48 8.58
CA LEU A 58 -9.37 14.61 7.54
C LEU A 58 -9.68 13.70 6.36
N THR A 59 -9.46 14.19 5.16
CA THR A 59 -9.39 13.36 3.94
C THR A 59 -8.04 12.63 3.88
N ILE A 60 -7.95 11.56 3.10
CA ILE A 60 -6.67 10.84 2.94
C ILE A 60 -5.58 11.74 2.33
N LYS A 61 -5.94 12.68 1.46
CA LYS A 61 -5.01 13.66 0.88
C LYS A 61 -4.49 14.66 1.91
N GLU A 62 -5.32 15.04 2.85
CA GLU A 62 -4.90 15.87 3.98
C GLU A 62 -3.97 15.10 4.91
N VAL A 63 -4.24 13.82 5.16
CA VAL A 63 -3.32 12.95 5.91
C VAL A 63 -1.94 12.91 5.25
N GLU A 64 -1.88 12.67 3.94
CA GLU A 64 -0.58 12.65 3.23
C GLU A 64 0.13 14.00 3.28
N LYS A 65 -0.60 15.10 3.18
CA LYS A 65 -0.03 16.46 3.32
C LYS A 65 0.57 16.67 4.71
N GLU A 66 -0.16 16.34 5.77
CA GLU A 66 0.30 16.43 7.15
C GLU A 66 1.56 15.57 7.40
N LEU A 67 1.60 14.34 6.84
CA LEU A 67 2.79 13.49 6.90
C LEU A 67 3.98 14.14 6.21
N ARG A 68 3.78 14.76 5.04
CA ARG A 68 4.86 15.47 4.32
C ARG A 68 5.45 16.59 5.15
N GLU A 69 4.61 17.41 5.75
CA GLU A 69 5.05 18.53 6.61
C GLU A 69 5.80 18.01 7.85
N TYR A 70 5.28 16.95 8.48
CA TYR A 70 5.91 16.30 9.62
C TYR A 70 7.30 15.76 9.32
N TYR A 71 7.47 15.06 8.19
CA TYR A 71 8.77 14.47 7.84
C TYR A 71 9.77 15.50 7.33
N ILE A 72 9.33 16.60 6.69
CA ILE A 72 10.20 17.75 6.37
C ILE A 72 10.76 18.37 7.67
N GLU A 73 9.93 18.52 8.69
CA GLU A 73 10.39 19.05 9.99
C GLU A 73 11.39 18.09 10.67
N LYS A 74 11.13 16.78 10.61
CA LYS A 74 12.03 15.75 11.12
C LYS A 74 13.37 15.72 10.38
N GLU A 75 13.36 15.87 9.06
CA GLU A 75 14.57 15.96 8.25
C GLU A 75 15.44 17.15 8.65
N ASN A 76 14.85 18.31 8.81
CA ASN A 76 15.54 19.51 9.24
C ASN A 76 16.22 19.37 10.62
N LYS A 77 15.71 18.45 11.47
CA LYS A 77 16.26 18.15 12.79
C LYS A 77 17.20 16.94 12.80
N ASN A 78 17.41 16.26 11.66
CA ASN A 78 18.10 14.97 11.56
C ASN A 78 17.50 13.87 12.46
N GLU A 79 16.17 13.84 12.59
CA GLU A 79 15.43 12.92 13.46
C GLU A 79 14.58 11.92 12.66
N ILE A 80 14.84 11.73 11.35
CA ILE A 80 14.07 10.80 10.52
C ILE A 80 14.32 9.36 10.94
N ASN A 81 13.23 8.64 11.20
CA ASN A 81 13.20 7.19 11.21
C ASN A 81 12.65 6.72 9.86
N HIS A 82 13.50 6.17 9.00
CA HIS A 82 13.12 5.75 7.65
C HIS A 82 12.10 4.62 7.64
N ASN A 83 12.09 3.73 8.62
CA ASN A 83 11.11 2.67 8.73
C ASN A 83 9.71 3.21 9.07
N GLU A 84 9.62 4.20 9.95
CA GLU A 84 8.37 4.90 10.23
C GLU A 84 7.90 5.69 9.02
N LEU A 85 8.80 6.42 8.35
CA LEU A 85 8.48 7.18 7.15
C LEU A 85 7.89 6.28 6.06
N GLU A 86 8.53 5.14 5.78
CA GLU A 86 8.04 4.17 4.80
C GLU A 86 6.67 3.65 5.21
N CYS A 87 6.52 3.18 6.45
CA CYS A 87 5.25 2.67 6.96
C CYS A 87 4.12 3.69 6.81
N ASP A 88 4.37 4.93 7.21
CA ASP A 88 3.37 5.99 7.23
C ASP A 88 2.89 6.34 5.81
N PHE A 89 3.82 6.62 4.90
CA PHE A 89 3.44 7.00 3.53
C PHE A 89 2.84 5.83 2.75
N VAL A 90 3.41 4.64 2.86
CA VAL A 90 2.88 3.47 2.13
C VAL A 90 1.50 3.10 2.65
N SER A 91 1.27 3.12 3.97
CA SER A 91 -0.06 2.84 4.52
C SER A 91 -1.10 3.86 4.06
N ALA A 92 -0.81 5.16 4.10
CA ALA A 92 -1.73 6.19 3.62
C ALA A 92 -2.07 6.02 2.13
N ARG A 93 -1.08 5.70 1.30
CA ARG A 93 -1.26 5.46 -0.15
C ARG A 93 -2.03 4.17 -0.45
N ILE A 94 -1.87 3.12 0.37
CA ILE A 94 -2.70 1.92 0.27
C ILE A 94 -4.16 2.27 0.54
N VAL A 95 -4.45 3.02 1.59
CA VAL A 95 -5.82 3.46 1.91
C VAL A 95 -6.42 4.26 0.76
N GLU A 96 -5.67 5.17 0.14
CA GLU A 96 -6.13 5.93 -1.02
C GLU A 96 -6.43 5.03 -2.23
N LEU A 97 -5.54 4.07 -2.53
CA LEU A 97 -5.77 3.11 -3.62
C LEU A 97 -6.98 2.21 -3.37
N LEU A 98 -7.27 1.86 -2.12
CA LEU A 98 -8.45 1.08 -1.77
C LEU A 98 -9.75 1.87 -1.94
N ASP A 99 -9.70 3.20 -1.87
CA ASP A 99 -10.82 4.08 -2.17
C ASP A 99 -11.03 4.29 -3.68
N GLU A 100 -9.98 4.09 -4.49
CA GLU A 100 -10.09 4.13 -5.94
C GLU A 100 -10.72 2.82 -6.46
N ASP A 101 -11.89 2.90 -7.08
CA ASP A 101 -12.57 1.72 -7.67
C ASP A 101 -11.97 1.38 -9.06
N LYS A 102 -10.63 1.34 -9.11
CA LYS A 102 -9.86 1.07 -10.33
C LYS A 102 -8.93 -0.10 -10.07
N PHE A 103 -9.25 -1.21 -10.69
CA PHE A 103 -8.35 -2.36 -10.71
C PHE A 103 -8.23 -2.88 -12.13
N GLU A 104 -7.01 -3.05 -12.60
CA GLU A 104 -6.69 -3.68 -13.87
C GLU A 104 -5.61 -4.74 -13.63
N LEU A 105 -5.87 -5.99 -14.03
CA LEU A 105 -4.88 -7.03 -13.95
C LEU A 105 -3.92 -6.93 -15.15
N SER A 106 -2.92 -6.06 -15.04
CA SER A 106 -1.90 -5.85 -16.06
C SER A 106 -0.53 -5.56 -15.45
N VAL A 107 0.53 -5.81 -16.23
CA VAL A 107 1.91 -5.49 -15.83
C VAL A 107 2.07 -3.99 -15.59
N ASP A 108 1.46 -3.17 -16.43
CA ASP A 108 1.55 -1.71 -16.32
C ASP A 108 0.84 -1.20 -15.07
N TYR A 109 -0.32 -1.78 -14.72
CA TYR A 109 -1.01 -1.44 -13.48
C TYR A 109 -0.21 -1.85 -12.23
N LEU A 110 0.41 -3.04 -12.24
CA LEU A 110 1.30 -3.45 -11.15
C LEU A 110 2.47 -2.47 -10.96
N LYS A 111 3.10 -2.04 -12.06
CA LYS A 111 4.18 -1.03 -12.02
C LYS A 111 3.67 0.32 -11.52
N TYR A 112 2.46 0.72 -11.95
CA TYR A 112 1.81 1.94 -11.48
C TYR A 112 1.60 1.89 -9.96
N VAL A 113 1.00 0.82 -9.44
CA VAL A 113 0.76 0.64 -7.99
C VAL A 113 2.08 0.69 -7.23
N HIS A 114 3.09 -0.07 -7.66
CA HIS A 114 4.40 -0.05 -7.01
C HIS A 114 5.03 1.35 -7.03
N LYS A 115 4.95 2.06 -8.16
CA LYS A 115 5.45 3.43 -8.26
C LYS A 115 4.70 4.37 -7.33
N TYR A 116 3.37 4.27 -7.29
CA TYR A 116 2.54 5.12 -6.46
C TYR A 116 2.82 4.91 -4.97
N LEU A 117 2.95 3.67 -4.52
CA LEU A 117 3.22 3.34 -3.12
C LEU A 117 4.59 3.85 -2.65
N PHE A 118 5.62 3.68 -3.47
CA PHE A 118 7.01 3.88 -3.08
C PHE A 118 7.67 5.14 -3.68
N GLN A 119 6.89 5.99 -4.39
CA GLN A 119 7.41 7.27 -4.85
C GLN A 119 7.95 8.08 -3.66
N ASP A 120 9.03 8.82 -3.87
CA ASP A 120 9.73 9.58 -2.83
C ASP A 120 10.43 8.74 -1.73
N ILE A 121 10.27 7.42 -1.74
CA ILE A 121 10.91 6.51 -0.78
C ILE A 121 12.07 5.78 -1.45
N TYR A 122 11.83 5.21 -2.64
CA TYR A 122 12.82 4.46 -3.40
C TYR A 122 12.97 4.97 -4.83
N GLU A 123 14.21 5.14 -5.28
CA GLU A 123 14.52 5.56 -6.66
C GLU A 123 14.03 4.57 -7.72
N PHE A 124 13.95 3.28 -7.37
CA PHE A 124 13.49 2.22 -8.26
C PHE A 124 11.97 2.01 -8.24
N ALA A 125 11.19 2.90 -7.63
CA ALA A 125 9.74 2.78 -7.56
C ALA A 125 9.11 2.62 -8.96
N GLY A 126 8.35 1.54 -9.16
CA GLY A 126 7.73 1.20 -10.45
C GLY A 126 8.64 0.50 -11.45
N GLU A 127 9.87 0.16 -11.08
CA GLU A 127 10.80 -0.57 -11.94
C GLU A 127 10.94 -2.04 -11.50
N PHE A 128 11.12 -2.93 -12.47
CA PHE A 128 11.57 -4.27 -12.16
C PHE A 128 13.04 -4.26 -11.76
N ARG A 129 13.40 -5.18 -10.88
CA ARG A 129 14.81 -5.39 -10.52
C ARG A 129 15.66 -5.71 -11.75
N LYS A 130 16.90 -5.25 -11.72
CA LYS A 130 17.88 -5.42 -12.81
C LYS A 130 18.98 -6.43 -12.46
N ILE A 131 18.85 -7.06 -11.27
CA ILE A 131 19.80 -8.06 -10.77
C ILE A 131 19.05 -9.28 -10.27
N ASP A 132 19.67 -10.44 -10.38
CA ASP A 132 19.20 -11.66 -9.76
C ASP A 132 19.66 -11.71 -8.30
N PHE A 133 18.83 -12.24 -7.44
CA PHE A 133 19.17 -12.45 -6.04
C PHE A 133 18.48 -13.70 -5.48
N SER A 134 19.05 -14.20 -4.40
CA SER A 134 18.43 -15.22 -3.55
C SER A 134 18.25 -14.66 -2.15
N LYS A 135 17.24 -15.12 -1.45
CA LYS A 135 16.96 -14.72 -0.07
C LYS A 135 16.86 -15.96 0.82
N HIS A 136 17.47 -15.87 2.00
CA HIS A 136 17.28 -16.90 3.02
C HIS A 136 16.01 -16.62 3.78
N GLU A 137 15.08 -17.58 3.77
CA GLU A 137 13.80 -17.43 4.45
C GLU A 137 13.77 -18.25 5.75
N LYS A 138 13.50 -17.58 6.86
CA LYS A 138 13.41 -18.24 8.18
C LYS A 138 12.33 -19.30 8.23
N ILE A 139 11.22 -19.10 7.52
CA ILE A 139 10.10 -20.03 7.44
C ILE A 139 10.49 -21.34 6.74
N LEU A 140 11.53 -21.34 5.92
CA LEU A 140 12.09 -22.49 5.23
C LEU A 140 13.34 -23.05 5.94
N ASN A 141 13.46 -22.90 7.26
CA ASN A 141 14.63 -23.30 8.04
C ASN A 141 15.96 -22.69 7.54
N ASN A 142 15.91 -21.44 7.08
CA ASN A 142 17.01 -20.71 6.43
C ASN A 142 17.47 -21.29 5.09
N ASP A 143 16.66 -22.11 4.44
CA ASP A 143 16.92 -22.48 3.06
C ASP A 143 16.80 -21.27 2.12
N SER A 144 17.50 -21.34 0.98
CA SER A 144 17.56 -20.23 0.03
C SER A 144 16.44 -20.34 -1.00
N VAL A 145 15.75 -19.24 -1.22
CA VAL A 145 14.85 -19.07 -2.37
C VAL A 145 15.58 -18.29 -3.45
N ALA A 146 15.79 -18.90 -4.62
CA ALA A 146 16.23 -18.21 -5.80
C ALA A 146 15.03 -17.56 -6.51
N TYR A 147 15.07 -16.25 -6.67
CA TYR A 147 14.04 -15.55 -7.43
C TYR A 147 14.27 -15.72 -8.92
N GLY A 148 13.21 -15.67 -9.74
CA GLY A 148 13.29 -15.83 -11.20
C GLY A 148 14.27 -14.84 -11.85
N ASP A 149 14.78 -15.20 -13.03
CA ASP A 149 15.71 -14.37 -13.79
C ASP A 149 15.13 -12.97 -14.07
N CYS A 150 15.86 -11.92 -13.69
CA CYS A 150 15.44 -10.53 -13.84
C CYS A 150 15.17 -10.13 -15.31
N ASN A 151 15.85 -10.76 -16.28
CA ASN A 151 15.68 -10.48 -17.70
C ASN A 151 14.38 -11.05 -18.29
N THR A 152 13.74 -12.00 -17.58
CA THR A 152 12.51 -12.66 -18.04
C THR A 152 11.27 -12.22 -17.27
N LEU A 153 11.42 -11.41 -16.22
CA LEU A 153 10.32 -11.04 -15.32
C LEU A 153 9.09 -10.49 -16.03
N THR A 154 9.28 -9.56 -16.97
CA THR A 154 8.15 -8.96 -17.71
C THR A 154 7.37 -10.01 -18.49
N LYS A 155 8.10 -10.87 -19.25
CA LYS A 155 7.47 -11.92 -20.07
C LYS A 155 6.79 -12.98 -19.22
N SER A 156 7.40 -13.39 -18.10
CA SER A 156 6.81 -14.34 -17.17
C SER A 156 5.52 -13.79 -16.57
N LEU A 157 5.53 -12.54 -16.15
CA LEU A 157 4.38 -11.90 -15.57
C LEU A 157 3.24 -11.66 -16.59
N GLU A 158 3.57 -11.29 -17.83
CA GLU A 158 2.60 -11.19 -18.93
C GLU A 158 1.93 -12.53 -19.23
N TYR A 159 2.71 -13.62 -19.18
CA TYR A 159 2.18 -14.97 -19.35
C TYR A 159 1.26 -15.38 -18.20
N ASP A 160 1.62 -15.07 -16.96
CA ASP A 160 0.84 -15.43 -15.77
C ASP A 160 -0.48 -14.65 -15.66
N ILE A 161 -0.53 -13.45 -16.26
CA ILE A 161 -1.71 -12.57 -16.26
C ILE A 161 -2.65 -12.89 -17.44
N SER A 162 -2.16 -13.47 -18.54
CA SER A 162 -2.94 -13.79 -19.75
C SER A 162 -3.79 -15.05 -19.56
#